data_605a11cb35c8c5062abf00a6766b4166
#
_entry.id   605a11cb35c8c5062abf00a6766b4166
#
_cell.length_a   1.000
_cell.length_b   1.000
_cell.length_c   1.000
_cell.angle_alpha   90.00
_cell.angle_beta   90.00
_cell.angle_gamma   90.00
#
_symmetry.space_group_name_H-M   'P 1'
#
loop_
_entity.id
_entity.type
_entity.pdbx_description
1 polymer ?
#
loop_
_entity_poly.entity_id
_entity_poly.type
_entity_poly.pdbx_seq_one_letter_code
_entity_poly.pdbx_strand_id
1 'polypeptide(L)'
;MNISYGITVCNEADELNKLLEILIHKTDKEDEIVICVDGDDDAVRFELDSFTQKYFDKKTIKVYQRTLDKDFAAQKNSVIENCRGDYIFHIDADEYPHKILISQIKQVLEMNEVDLVWIPRVNTVEGITDEHCAKWGWRINDKGWINYPDYQARVFKRSKDIKWIKPVHEYITGCKTYAHLPAQEELSLYHPKTIEKQEKQNEFYSTI
;
A
#
# COMPACT_ATOMS: atom_id res chain seq x y z
N MET A 1 -9.72 -18.64 3.55
CA MET A 1 -8.51 -17.83 3.23
C MET A 1 -8.62 -16.47 3.91
N ASN A 2 -7.58 -16.07 4.66
CA ASN A 2 -7.53 -14.82 5.38
C ASN A 2 -6.45 -13.92 4.76
N ILE A 3 -6.69 -12.60 4.76
CA ILE A 3 -5.75 -11.60 4.27
C ILE A 3 -5.26 -10.76 5.43
N SER A 4 -3.94 -10.54 5.50
CA SER A 4 -3.33 -9.50 6.32
C SER A 4 -3.17 -8.23 5.48
N TYR A 5 -3.83 -7.16 5.87
CA TYR A 5 -3.63 -5.84 5.29
C TYR A 5 -2.45 -5.18 5.99
N GLY A 6 -1.29 -5.22 5.34
CA GLY A 6 -0.04 -4.70 5.87
C GLY A 6 0.19 -3.25 5.44
N ILE A 7 0.40 -2.35 6.38
CA ILE A 7 0.52 -0.92 6.13
C ILE A 7 1.86 -0.40 6.66
N THR A 8 2.55 0.41 5.87
CA THR A 8 3.67 1.24 6.32
C THR A 8 3.24 2.70 6.35
N VAL A 9 3.55 3.40 7.44
CA VAL A 9 3.17 4.80 7.65
C VAL A 9 4.28 5.55 8.37
N CYS A 10 4.46 6.84 8.04
CA CYS A 10 5.41 7.74 8.70
C CYS A 10 4.71 9.00 9.24
N ASN A 11 4.14 9.83 8.37
CA ASN A 11 3.51 11.12 8.71
C ASN A 11 2.22 11.38 7.91
N GLU A 12 1.61 10.33 7.36
CA GLU A 12 0.42 10.39 6.53
C GLU A 12 -0.86 10.15 7.36
N ALA A 13 -1.11 10.95 8.42
CA ALA A 13 -2.21 10.73 9.36
C ALA A 13 -3.60 10.75 8.68
N ASP A 14 -3.88 11.74 7.84
CA ASP A 14 -5.18 11.91 7.17
C ASP A 14 -5.41 10.79 6.14
N GLU A 15 -4.38 10.46 5.37
CA GLU A 15 -4.43 9.38 4.37
C GLU A 15 -4.60 8.02 5.05
N LEU A 16 -3.87 7.79 6.15
CA LEU A 16 -3.99 6.59 6.96
C LEU A 16 -5.41 6.41 7.49
N ASN A 17 -6.02 7.45 8.06
CA ASN A 17 -7.39 7.39 8.57
C ASN A 17 -8.36 6.99 7.46
N LYS A 18 -8.26 7.60 6.28
CA LYS A 18 -9.07 7.26 5.11
C LYS A 18 -8.90 5.79 4.70
N LEU A 19 -7.67 5.28 4.64
CA LEU A 19 -7.37 3.89 4.33
C LEU A 19 -7.98 2.95 5.37
N LEU A 20 -7.78 3.23 6.66
CA LEU A 20 -8.26 2.40 7.76
C LEU A 20 -9.80 2.31 7.80
N GLU A 21 -10.50 3.41 7.56
CA GLU A 21 -11.98 3.42 7.47
C GLU A 21 -12.47 2.56 6.28
N ILE A 22 -11.77 2.56 5.15
CA ILE A 22 -12.10 1.65 4.05
C ILE A 22 -11.90 0.19 4.47
N LEU A 23 -10.76 -0.15 5.06
CA LEU A 23 -10.43 -1.51 5.43
C LEU A 23 -11.37 -2.07 6.49
N ILE A 24 -11.68 -1.31 7.55
CA ILE A 24 -12.55 -1.80 8.64
C ILE A 24 -13.96 -2.13 8.18
N HIS A 25 -14.45 -1.42 7.15
CA HIS A 25 -15.82 -1.57 6.66
C HIS A 25 -15.96 -2.51 5.45
N LYS A 26 -14.86 -2.83 4.76
CA LYS A 26 -14.89 -3.57 3.49
C LYS A 26 -14.19 -4.93 3.54
N THR A 27 -13.46 -5.23 4.60
CA THR A 27 -12.76 -6.51 4.75
C THR A 27 -13.49 -7.43 5.73
N ASP A 28 -13.26 -8.73 5.61
CA ASP A 28 -13.91 -9.74 6.46
C ASP A 28 -13.40 -9.68 7.90
N LYS A 29 -14.20 -10.16 8.86
CA LYS A 29 -13.84 -10.12 10.29
C LYS A 29 -12.56 -10.92 10.60
N GLU A 30 -12.33 -11.99 9.87
CA GLU A 30 -11.18 -12.90 10.03
C GLU A 30 -9.88 -12.32 9.47
N ASP A 31 -9.96 -11.27 8.65
CA ASP A 31 -8.78 -10.55 8.16
C ASP A 31 -8.19 -9.70 9.28
N GLU A 32 -6.92 -9.38 9.19
CA GLU A 32 -6.22 -8.51 10.13
C GLU A 32 -5.65 -7.27 9.46
N ILE A 33 -5.42 -6.22 10.25
CA ILE A 33 -4.70 -5.01 9.85
C ILE A 33 -3.41 -4.96 10.66
N VAL A 34 -2.26 -4.87 9.97
CA VAL A 34 -0.93 -4.82 10.59
C VAL A 34 -0.25 -3.53 10.15
N ILE A 35 0.07 -2.65 11.10
CA ILE A 35 0.57 -1.31 10.83
C ILE A 35 1.97 -1.16 11.41
N CYS A 36 2.93 -0.85 10.55
CA CYS A 36 4.30 -0.51 10.89
C CYS A 36 4.48 1.01 10.84
N VAL A 37 4.74 1.62 11.98
CA VAL A 37 4.94 3.08 12.09
C VAL A 37 6.43 3.37 12.04
N ASP A 38 6.85 4.28 11.14
CA ASP A 38 8.18 4.87 11.11
C ASP A 38 8.15 6.24 11.78
N GLY A 39 9.09 6.47 12.70
CA GLY A 39 9.18 7.74 13.40
C GLY A 39 8.20 7.88 14.56
N ASP A 40 7.92 9.11 14.93
CA ASP A 40 7.18 9.49 16.14
C ASP A 40 6.27 10.71 15.85
N ASP A 41 5.42 10.58 14.83
CA ASP A 41 4.46 11.62 14.45
C ASP A 41 3.23 11.59 15.37
N ASP A 42 2.97 12.71 16.06
CA ASP A 42 1.88 12.81 17.04
C ASP A 42 0.49 12.68 16.38
N ALA A 43 0.32 13.14 15.13
CA ALA A 43 -0.95 13.04 14.44
C ALA A 43 -1.24 11.59 14.03
N VAL A 44 -0.24 10.86 13.52
CA VAL A 44 -0.35 9.43 13.22
C VAL A 44 -0.67 8.64 14.49
N ARG A 45 0.00 8.93 15.60
CA ARG A 45 -0.24 8.28 16.89
C ARG A 45 -1.67 8.51 17.36
N PHE A 46 -2.15 9.75 17.32
CA PHE A 46 -3.51 10.11 17.71
C PHE A 46 -4.56 9.36 16.87
N GLU A 47 -4.38 9.30 15.55
CA GLU A 47 -5.29 8.56 14.66
C GLU A 47 -5.31 7.06 14.98
N LEU A 48 -4.15 6.45 15.19
CA LEU A 48 -4.04 5.02 15.52
C LEU A 48 -4.68 4.69 16.88
N ASP A 49 -4.46 5.50 17.91
CA ASP A 49 -5.06 5.31 19.23
C ASP A 49 -6.58 5.44 19.16
N SER A 50 -7.08 6.47 18.48
CA SER A 50 -8.51 6.69 18.27
C SER A 50 -9.15 5.54 17.49
N PHE A 51 -8.50 5.08 16.41
CA PHE A 51 -9.00 4.00 15.56
C PHE A 51 -9.00 2.66 16.29
N THR A 52 -7.91 2.31 16.96
CA THR A 52 -7.80 1.05 17.70
C THR A 52 -8.81 0.99 18.86
N GLN A 53 -9.00 2.07 19.60
CA GLN A 53 -10.01 2.16 20.65
C GLN A 53 -11.43 1.99 20.10
N LYS A 54 -11.74 2.61 18.96
CA LYS A 54 -13.06 2.56 18.31
C LYS A 54 -13.43 1.16 17.79
N TYR A 55 -12.43 0.40 17.34
CA TYR A 55 -12.64 -0.83 16.57
C TYR A 55 -12.04 -2.10 17.16
N PHE A 56 -11.54 -2.09 18.42
CA PHE A 56 -10.84 -3.22 19.04
C PHE A 56 -11.65 -4.54 19.05
N ASP A 57 -12.99 -4.45 19.16
CA ASP A 57 -13.88 -5.62 19.16
C ASP A 57 -14.26 -6.11 17.75
N LYS A 58 -13.97 -5.34 16.73
CA LYS A 58 -14.44 -5.64 15.36
C LYS A 58 -13.42 -6.40 14.52
N LYS A 59 -12.14 -6.14 14.74
CA LYS A 59 -11.07 -6.68 13.91
C LYS A 59 -9.75 -6.78 14.69
N THR A 60 -8.92 -7.74 14.34
CA THR A 60 -7.54 -7.80 14.81
C THR A 60 -6.73 -6.67 14.19
N ILE A 61 -6.30 -5.72 15.01
CA ILE A 61 -5.45 -4.60 14.60
C ILE A 61 -4.16 -4.71 15.39
N LYS A 62 -3.02 -4.77 14.71
CA LYS A 62 -1.69 -4.80 15.29
C LYS A 62 -0.92 -3.56 14.87
N VAL A 63 -0.48 -2.76 15.82
CA VAL A 63 0.36 -1.59 15.59
C VAL A 63 1.71 -1.83 16.25
N TYR A 64 2.78 -1.52 15.55
CA TYR A 64 4.14 -1.57 16.10
C TYR A 64 5.02 -0.52 15.41
N GLN A 65 6.11 -0.16 16.07
CA GLN A 65 7.06 0.85 15.60
C GLN A 65 8.34 0.20 15.09
N ARG A 66 8.86 0.70 13.97
CA ARG A 66 10.16 0.35 13.43
C ARG A 66 10.73 1.52 12.64
N THR A 67 11.95 1.94 12.96
CA THR A 67 12.66 2.98 12.19
C THR A 67 13.00 2.46 10.80
N LEU A 68 12.73 3.26 9.77
CA LEU A 68 12.98 2.94 8.36
C LEU A 68 14.46 2.68 8.09
N ASP A 69 15.36 3.51 8.67
CA ASP A 69 16.81 3.42 8.48
C ASP A 69 17.23 3.35 7.00
N LYS A 70 16.53 4.10 6.15
CA LYS A 70 16.73 4.15 4.69
C LYS A 70 16.57 2.81 3.96
N ASP A 71 15.94 1.82 4.58
CA ASP A 71 15.72 0.48 4.03
C ASP A 71 14.23 0.15 3.97
N PHE A 72 13.59 0.49 2.84
CA PHE A 72 12.18 0.20 2.58
C PHE A 72 11.90 -1.30 2.48
N ALA A 73 12.83 -2.09 1.94
CA ALA A 73 12.65 -3.54 1.88
C ALA A 73 12.61 -4.16 3.29
N ALA A 74 13.51 -3.75 4.17
CA ALA A 74 13.50 -4.20 5.57
C ALA A 74 12.24 -3.76 6.30
N GLN A 75 11.72 -2.54 6.02
CA GLN A 75 10.45 -2.05 6.57
C GLN A 75 9.28 -2.95 6.13
N LYS A 76 9.15 -3.22 4.82
CA LYS A 76 8.11 -4.07 4.26
C LYS A 76 8.24 -5.53 4.71
N ASN A 77 9.46 -6.06 4.86
CA ASN A 77 9.69 -7.40 5.40
C ASN A 77 9.28 -7.52 6.86
N SER A 78 9.48 -6.49 7.67
CA SER A 78 8.99 -6.50 9.06
C SER A 78 7.46 -6.58 9.13
N VAL A 79 6.74 -5.99 8.15
CA VAL A 79 5.28 -6.17 8.03
C VAL A 79 4.94 -7.62 7.73
N ILE A 80 5.63 -8.27 6.77
CA ILE A 80 5.43 -9.69 6.45
C ILE A 80 5.59 -10.57 7.69
N GLU A 81 6.63 -10.35 8.49
CA GLU A 81 6.92 -11.11 9.73
C GLU A 81 5.82 -10.97 10.78
N ASN A 82 5.13 -9.83 10.78
CA ASN A 82 4.06 -9.54 11.73
C ASN A 82 2.66 -9.96 11.26
N CYS A 83 2.52 -10.37 10.00
CA CYS A 83 1.28 -10.85 9.38
C CYS A 83 1.04 -12.34 9.62
N ARG A 84 -0.24 -12.75 9.73
CA ARG A 84 -0.67 -14.14 9.97
C ARG A 84 -1.57 -14.69 8.86
N GLY A 85 -2.16 -13.85 8.02
CA GLY A 85 -3.03 -14.24 6.91
C GLY A 85 -2.33 -15.17 5.90
N ASP A 86 -3.11 -15.85 5.10
CA ASP A 86 -2.60 -16.72 4.01
C ASP A 86 -1.95 -15.88 2.91
N TYR A 87 -2.51 -14.70 2.67
CA TYR A 87 -2.00 -13.67 1.77
C TYR A 87 -1.79 -12.36 2.52
N ILE A 88 -0.89 -11.55 2.00
CA ILE A 88 -0.62 -10.19 2.48
C ILE A 88 -1.01 -9.22 1.37
N PHE A 89 -1.85 -8.25 1.68
CA PHE A 89 -2.10 -7.09 0.85
C PHE A 89 -1.34 -5.91 1.44
N HIS A 90 -0.17 -5.62 0.88
CA HIS A 90 0.65 -4.49 1.32
C HIS A 90 0.15 -3.20 0.67
N ILE A 91 -0.15 -2.19 1.48
CA ILE A 91 -0.67 -0.89 1.05
C ILE A 91 0.15 0.19 1.76
N ASP A 92 0.70 1.15 1.03
CA ASP A 92 1.36 2.30 1.64
C ASP A 92 0.28 3.26 2.18
N ALA A 93 0.54 3.98 3.27
CA ALA A 93 -0.49 4.78 3.96
C ALA A 93 -1.14 5.86 3.09
N ASP A 94 -0.43 6.35 2.06
CA ASP A 94 -0.91 7.32 1.08
C ASP A 94 -1.63 6.67 -0.13
N GLU A 95 -1.85 5.37 -0.09
CA GLU A 95 -2.65 4.62 -1.07
C GLU A 95 -3.99 4.18 -0.48
N TYR A 96 -5.02 4.05 -1.32
CA TYR A 96 -6.26 3.40 -0.91
C TYR A 96 -6.88 2.59 -2.06
N PRO A 97 -7.40 1.39 -1.76
CA PRO A 97 -7.99 0.55 -2.78
C PRO A 97 -9.40 1.02 -3.15
N HIS A 98 -9.76 0.85 -4.41
CA HIS A 98 -11.17 0.98 -4.79
C HIS A 98 -12.01 -0.09 -4.06
N LYS A 99 -13.24 0.26 -3.68
CA LYS A 99 -14.13 -0.62 -2.89
C LYS A 99 -14.42 -1.96 -3.56
N ILE A 100 -14.46 -2.01 -4.89
CA ILE A 100 -14.65 -3.23 -5.67
C ILE A 100 -13.40 -4.11 -5.60
N LEU A 101 -12.20 -3.53 -5.70
CA LEU A 101 -10.95 -4.27 -5.54
C LEU A 101 -10.94 -5.05 -4.21
N ILE A 102 -11.23 -4.39 -3.09
CA ILE A 102 -11.28 -5.06 -1.78
C ILE A 102 -12.34 -6.17 -1.73
N SER A 103 -13.52 -5.94 -2.28
CA SER A 103 -14.58 -6.95 -2.24
C SER A 103 -14.32 -8.16 -3.13
N GLN A 104 -13.48 -8.03 -4.17
CA GLN A 104 -13.22 -9.08 -5.15
C GLN A 104 -11.87 -9.77 -4.97
N ILE A 105 -10.94 -9.21 -4.20
CA ILE A 105 -9.56 -9.72 -4.14
C ILE A 105 -9.49 -11.19 -3.68
N LYS A 106 -10.30 -11.61 -2.72
CA LYS A 106 -10.35 -13.00 -2.25
C LYS A 106 -10.79 -13.95 -3.36
N GLN A 107 -11.84 -13.58 -4.10
CA GLN A 107 -12.30 -14.37 -5.24
C GLN A 107 -11.22 -14.48 -6.33
N VAL A 108 -10.49 -13.39 -6.60
CA VAL A 108 -9.37 -13.41 -7.55
C VAL A 108 -8.29 -14.39 -7.10
N LEU A 109 -7.94 -14.38 -5.82
CA LEU A 109 -6.92 -15.28 -5.26
C LEU A 109 -7.36 -16.75 -5.29
N GLU A 110 -8.62 -17.03 -4.97
CA GLU A 110 -9.20 -18.39 -5.02
C GLU A 110 -9.26 -18.97 -6.43
N MET A 111 -9.56 -18.12 -7.42
CA MET A 111 -9.64 -18.56 -8.82
C MET A 111 -8.29 -18.77 -9.48
N ASN A 112 -7.24 -18.08 -9.05
CA ASN A 112 -5.96 -18.08 -9.75
C ASN A 112 -4.84 -18.82 -8.99
N GLU A 113 -4.94 -18.99 -7.67
CA GLU A 113 -3.94 -19.67 -6.81
C GLU A 113 -2.48 -19.21 -7.05
N VAL A 114 -2.28 -17.92 -7.35
CA VAL A 114 -0.98 -17.36 -7.66
C VAL A 114 -0.23 -16.88 -6.42
N ASP A 115 1.11 -16.81 -6.52
CA ASP A 115 1.96 -16.28 -5.45
C ASP A 115 1.90 -14.76 -5.34
N LEU A 116 1.64 -14.05 -6.46
CA LEU A 116 1.67 -12.60 -6.53
C LEU A 116 0.58 -12.08 -7.47
N VAL A 117 -0.13 -11.03 -7.05
CA VAL A 117 -1.04 -10.25 -7.89
C VAL A 117 -0.50 -8.82 -8.04
N TRP A 118 -0.32 -8.41 -9.29
CA TRP A 118 -0.01 -7.04 -9.68
C TRP A 118 -1.30 -6.24 -9.81
N ILE A 119 -1.37 -5.12 -9.09
CA ILE A 119 -2.54 -4.25 -9.04
C ILE A 119 -2.23 -2.95 -9.78
N PRO A 120 -3.08 -2.50 -10.74
CA PRO A 120 -2.91 -1.21 -11.37
C PRO A 120 -3.11 -0.09 -10.34
N ARG A 121 -2.32 0.99 -10.48
CA ARG A 121 -2.40 2.15 -9.59
C ARG A 121 -2.72 3.40 -10.39
N VAL A 122 -3.68 4.16 -9.91
CA VAL A 122 -4.08 5.47 -10.39
C VAL A 122 -3.30 6.52 -9.62
N ASN A 123 -2.27 7.09 -10.24
CA ASN A 123 -1.51 8.21 -9.68
C ASN A 123 -2.13 9.52 -10.15
N THR A 124 -2.38 10.43 -9.23
CA THR A 124 -2.75 11.82 -9.52
C THR A 124 -1.90 12.77 -8.70
N VAL A 125 -1.49 13.90 -9.29
CA VAL A 125 -0.73 14.94 -8.59
C VAL A 125 -1.43 16.28 -8.82
N GLU A 126 -2.00 16.82 -7.75
CA GLU A 126 -2.60 18.14 -7.76
C GLU A 126 -1.51 19.20 -7.94
N GLY A 127 -1.72 20.16 -8.85
CA GLY A 127 -0.74 21.19 -9.17
C GLY A 127 0.34 20.77 -10.18
N ILE A 128 0.25 19.58 -10.78
CA ILE A 128 1.19 19.14 -11.83
C ILE A 128 1.05 20.02 -13.07
N THR A 129 2.18 20.33 -13.73
CA THR A 129 2.25 21.09 -14.97
C THR A 129 2.91 20.29 -16.09
N ASP A 130 2.79 20.75 -17.33
CA ASP A 130 3.47 20.15 -18.49
C ASP A 130 5.00 20.16 -18.32
N GLU A 131 5.54 21.17 -17.65
CA GLU A 131 6.96 21.27 -17.34
C GLU A 131 7.42 20.15 -16.40
N HIS A 132 6.62 19.85 -15.36
CA HIS A 132 6.87 18.72 -14.47
C HIS A 132 6.83 17.39 -15.24
N CYS A 133 5.85 17.21 -16.11
CA CYS A 133 5.73 16.01 -16.94
C CYS A 133 6.93 15.83 -17.85
N ALA A 134 7.38 16.91 -18.51
CA ALA A 134 8.56 16.88 -19.35
C ALA A 134 9.83 16.56 -18.55
N LYS A 135 10.01 17.18 -17.38
CA LYS A 135 11.16 16.98 -16.48
C LYS A 135 11.27 15.54 -15.97
N TRP A 136 10.13 14.91 -15.62
CA TRP A 136 10.09 13.58 -15.02
C TRP A 136 9.79 12.45 -16.01
N GLY A 137 9.55 12.78 -17.30
CA GLY A 137 9.20 11.82 -18.33
C GLY A 137 7.82 11.18 -18.13
N TRP A 138 6.89 11.92 -17.49
CA TRP A 138 5.57 11.44 -17.17
C TRP A 138 4.57 11.70 -18.29
N ARG A 139 3.57 10.82 -18.38
CA ARG A 139 2.44 10.94 -19.32
C ARG A 139 1.15 11.00 -18.53
N ILE A 140 0.29 11.93 -18.89
CA ILE A 140 -1.05 12.07 -18.29
C ILE A 140 -2.07 11.69 -19.34
N ASN A 141 -3.03 10.83 -18.98
CA ASN A 141 -4.14 10.46 -19.84
C ASN A 141 -5.32 11.45 -19.70
N ASP A 142 -6.38 11.23 -20.50
CA ASP A 142 -7.58 12.09 -20.52
C ASP A 142 -8.34 12.15 -19.19
N LYS A 143 -8.08 11.21 -18.26
CA LYS A 143 -8.64 11.20 -16.90
C LYS A 143 -7.73 11.92 -15.87
N GLY A 144 -6.61 12.48 -16.30
CA GLY A 144 -5.63 13.09 -15.40
C GLY A 144 -4.74 12.09 -14.67
N TRP A 145 -4.68 10.83 -15.10
CA TRP A 145 -3.88 9.79 -14.45
C TRP A 145 -2.47 9.72 -15.03
N ILE A 146 -1.49 9.65 -14.14
CA ILE A 146 -0.08 9.65 -14.50
C ILE A 146 0.39 8.21 -14.73
N ASN A 147 0.99 7.95 -15.91
CA ASN A 147 1.61 6.68 -16.31
C ASN A 147 0.71 5.44 -16.12
N TYR A 148 -0.61 5.59 -16.14
CA TYR A 148 -1.55 4.48 -15.96
C TYR A 148 -1.49 3.47 -17.11
N PRO A 149 -1.56 2.14 -16.82
CA PRO A 149 -1.56 1.51 -15.51
C PRO A 149 -0.16 1.40 -14.91
N ASP A 150 0.03 1.93 -13.71
CA ASP A 150 1.25 1.79 -12.95
C ASP A 150 1.12 0.54 -12.04
N TYR A 151 1.49 -0.62 -12.56
CA TYR A 151 1.32 -1.88 -11.86
C TYR A 151 2.22 -2.01 -10.63
N GLN A 152 1.61 -2.32 -9.49
CA GLN A 152 2.27 -2.51 -8.21
C GLN A 152 2.13 -3.94 -7.71
N ALA A 153 3.23 -4.52 -7.23
CA ALA A 153 3.24 -5.83 -6.57
C ALA A 153 2.69 -5.68 -5.15
N ARG A 154 1.37 -5.86 -4.96
CA ARG A 154 0.71 -5.51 -3.70
C ARG A 154 0.10 -6.68 -2.95
N VAL A 155 -0.39 -7.71 -3.63
CA VAL A 155 -0.98 -8.88 -2.96
C VAL A 155 -0.14 -10.09 -3.25
N PHE A 156 0.36 -10.74 -2.19
CA PHE A 156 1.23 -11.90 -2.33
C PHE A 156 1.01 -12.92 -1.22
N LYS A 157 1.28 -14.18 -1.55
CA LYS A 157 1.19 -15.30 -0.62
C LYS A 157 2.19 -15.15 0.53
N ARG A 158 1.76 -15.38 1.75
CA ARG A 158 2.67 -15.41 2.89
C ARG A 158 3.53 -16.67 2.84
N SER A 159 4.79 -16.52 2.50
CA SER A 159 5.77 -17.60 2.40
C SER A 159 7.13 -17.13 2.89
N LYS A 160 7.96 -18.04 3.39
CA LYS A 160 9.33 -17.74 3.80
C LYS A 160 10.26 -17.37 2.63
N ASP A 161 9.89 -17.78 1.43
CA ASP A 161 10.66 -17.53 0.22
C ASP A 161 10.35 -16.16 -0.39
N ILE A 162 9.16 -15.61 -0.09
CA ILE A 162 8.69 -14.33 -0.64
C ILE A 162 9.11 -13.20 0.28
N LYS A 163 9.89 -12.25 -0.26
CA LYS A 163 10.41 -11.11 0.48
C LYS A 163 10.73 -9.93 -0.43
N TRP A 164 10.75 -8.75 0.16
CA TRP A 164 11.25 -7.53 -0.48
C TRP A 164 12.76 -7.48 -0.42
N ILE A 165 13.39 -6.97 -1.47
CA ILE A 165 14.84 -6.77 -1.56
C ILE A 165 15.15 -5.41 -2.15
N LYS A 166 16.34 -4.89 -1.90
CA LYS A 166 16.89 -3.55 -2.12
C LYS A 166 16.34 -2.50 -1.16
N PRO A 167 17.22 -1.72 -0.54
CA PRO A 167 16.82 -0.65 0.38
C PRO A 167 15.93 0.41 -0.27
N VAL A 168 16.23 0.79 -1.53
CA VAL A 168 15.48 1.77 -2.33
C VAL A 168 15.12 1.14 -3.67
N HIS A 169 13.97 1.53 -4.22
CA HIS A 169 13.37 0.86 -5.39
C HIS A 169 13.21 -0.64 -5.15
N GLU A 170 12.71 -0.94 -3.97
CA GLU A 170 12.49 -2.29 -3.49
C GLU A 170 11.50 -3.05 -4.39
N TYR A 171 11.75 -4.31 -4.57
CA TYR A 171 10.87 -5.20 -5.30
C TYR A 171 10.75 -6.55 -4.61
N ILE A 172 9.62 -7.23 -4.85
CA ILE A 172 9.34 -8.53 -4.27
C ILE A 172 10.00 -9.65 -5.07
N THR A 173 10.49 -10.65 -4.39
CA THR A 173 11.14 -11.84 -4.97
C THR A 173 10.62 -13.12 -4.33
N GLY A 174 10.94 -14.28 -4.91
CA GLY A 174 10.53 -15.58 -4.41
C GLY A 174 9.18 -16.09 -4.93
N CYS A 175 8.41 -15.23 -5.64
CA CYS A 175 7.17 -15.64 -6.29
C CYS A 175 7.45 -16.49 -7.54
N LYS A 176 6.75 -17.61 -7.69
CA LYS A 176 6.87 -18.52 -8.86
C LYS A 176 5.76 -18.29 -9.87
N THR A 177 4.60 -17.87 -9.40
CA THR A 177 3.41 -17.59 -10.21
C THR A 177 2.88 -16.20 -9.93
N TYR A 178 2.34 -15.54 -10.95
CA TYR A 178 1.77 -14.21 -10.80
C TYR A 178 0.62 -13.95 -11.78
N ALA A 179 -0.25 -13.03 -11.40
CA ALA A 179 -1.31 -12.49 -12.25
C ALA A 179 -1.28 -10.97 -12.22
N HIS A 180 -1.79 -10.35 -13.29
CA HIS A 180 -2.07 -8.92 -13.33
C HIS A 180 -3.58 -8.73 -13.33
N LEU A 181 -4.08 -7.85 -12.48
CA LEU A 181 -5.46 -7.42 -12.60
C LEU A 181 -5.65 -6.63 -13.91
N PRO A 182 -6.84 -6.67 -14.51
CA PRO A 182 -7.17 -5.80 -15.64
C PRO A 182 -6.93 -4.32 -15.28
N ALA A 183 -6.44 -3.55 -16.27
CA ALA A 183 -6.25 -2.10 -16.13
C ALA A 183 -7.62 -1.38 -16.10
N GLN A 184 -8.37 -1.55 -15.02
CA GLN A 184 -9.69 -0.96 -14.78
C GLN A 184 -9.64 -0.18 -13.47
N GLU A 185 -10.33 0.96 -13.44
CA GLU A 185 -10.36 1.84 -12.28
C GLU A 185 -10.84 1.12 -11.01
N GLU A 186 -11.89 0.30 -11.17
CA GLU A 186 -12.52 -0.45 -10.10
C GLU A 186 -11.59 -1.50 -9.46
N LEU A 187 -10.55 -1.91 -10.17
CA LEU A 187 -9.55 -2.89 -9.73
C LEU A 187 -8.21 -2.23 -9.37
N SER A 188 -8.20 -0.92 -9.16
CA SER A 188 -6.99 -0.14 -8.95
C SER A 188 -6.83 0.32 -7.50
N LEU A 189 -5.58 0.64 -7.15
CA LEU A 189 -5.23 1.49 -6.01
C LEU A 189 -5.25 2.95 -6.46
N TYR A 190 -5.71 3.85 -5.61
CA TYR A 190 -5.54 5.30 -5.79
C TYR A 190 -4.34 5.78 -4.98
N HIS A 191 -3.60 6.70 -5.57
CA HIS A 191 -2.42 7.29 -4.97
C HIS A 191 -2.38 8.79 -5.32
N PRO A 192 -3.22 9.59 -4.68
CA PRO A 192 -3.26 11.03 -4.89
C PRO A 192 -2.14 11.72 -4.12
N LYS A 193 -1.49 12.69 -4.76
CA LYS A 193 -0.48 13.54 -4.14
C LYS A 193 -0.70 15.00 -4.50
N THR A 194 -0.05 15.90 -3.77
CA THR A 194 0.17 17.27 -4.21
C THR A 194 1.56 17.38 -4.83
N ILE A 195 1.78 18.46 -5.59
CA ILE A 195 3.09 18.70 -6.21
C ILE A 195 4.19 18.86 -5.16
N GLU A 196 3.87 19.52 -4.03
CA GLU A 196 4.83 19.73 -2.93
C GLU A 196 5.26 18.40 -2.29
N LYS A 197 4.32 17.45 -2.08
CA LYS A 197 4.64 16.11 -1.57
C LYS A 197 5.52 15.36 -2.56
N GLN A 198 5.21 15.46 -3.87
CA GLN A 198 5.98 14.77 -4.91
C GLN A 198 7.41 15.33 -5.03
N GLU A 199 7.58 16.65 -4.98
CA GLU A 199 8.92 17.27 -5.02
C GLU A 199 9.76 16.88 -3.81
N LYS A 200 9.20 16.94 -2.59
CA LYS A 200 9.87 16.48 -1.37
C LYS A 200 10.28 15.00 -1.45
N GLN A 201 9.42 14.15 -1.99
CA GLN A 201 9.74 12.73 -2.17
C GLN A 201 10.90 12.53 -3.17
N ASN A 202 10.89 13.25 -4.28
CA ASN A 202 11.98 13.19 -5.27
C ASN A 202 13.31 13.67 -4.66
N GLU A 203 13.27 14.75 -3.85
CA GLU A 203 14.44 15.23 -3.12
C GLU A 203 14.95 14.18 -2.15
N PHE A 204 14.08 13.58 -1.34
CA PHE A 204 14.45 12.52 -0.40
C PHE A 204 15.12 11.34 -1.11
N TYR A 205 14.56 10.83 -2.20
CA TYR A 205 15.17 9.75 -2.98
C TYR A 205 16.53 10.10 -3.59
N SER A 206 16.80 11.38 -3.85
CA SER A 206 18.11 11.81 -4.33
C SER A 206 19.22 11.76 -3.25
N THR A 207 18.83 11.61 -1.97
CA THR A 207 19.76 11.58 -0.82
C THR A 207 20.07 10.16 -0.33
N ILE A 208 19.46 9.15 -0.93
CA ILE A 208 19.63 7.74 -0.58
C ILE A 208 20.29 7.02 -1.77
#